data_cb4122b21eba85d7813efcdfd9d6f120
#
_entry.id   cb4122b21eba85d7813efcdfd9d6f120
#
_cell.length_a   1.000
_cell.length_b   1.000
_cell.length_c   1.000
_cell.angle_alpha   90.00
_cell.angle_beta   90.00
_cell.angle_gamma   90.00
#
_symmetry.space_group_name_H-M   'P 1'
#
loop_
_entity.id
_entity.type
_entity.pdbx_description
1 polymer ?
#
loop_
_entity_poly.entity_id
_entity_poly.type
_entity_poly.pdbx_seq_one_letter_code
_entity_poly.pdbx_strand_id
1 'polypeptide(L)'
;MQEKTFILVLTSPGMAETAVRCDAVSFSVPNGTDGKNGGSVGIQPGHTHAMMALDRGKVVARLEGQCVLSGTTSGGFAMVEGQRVTILSDNLQIEQLDQRYSVAEEQI
;
A
#
# COMPACT_ATOMS: atom_id res chain seq x y z
N MET A 1 -23.13 10.53 3.70
CA MET A 1 -22.07 10.49 2.71
C MET A 1 -21.33 9.17 2.78
N GLN A 2 -21.06 8.60 1.63
CA GLN A 2 -20.38 7.33 1.58
C GLN A 2 -18.91 7.48 1.86
N GLU A 3 -18.39 6.64 2.71
CA GLU A 3 -16.97 6.56 2.88
C GLU A 3 -16.36 5.83 1.71
N LYS A 4 -15.26 6.35 1.23
CA LYS A 4 -14.54 5.70 0.16
C LYS A 4 -13.26 5.13 0.71
N THR A 5 -13.26 3.84 0.92
CA THR A 5 -12.10 3.14 1.43
C THR A 5 -11.76 1.99 0.51
N PHE A 6 -10.57 1.49 0.67
CA PHE A 6 -10.13 0.29 -0.04
C PHE A 6 -9.29 -0.54 0.92
N ILE A 7 -8.93 -1.73 0.48
CA ILE A 7 -8.13 -2.63 1.28
C ILE A 7 -6.73 -2.67 0.71
N LEU A 8 -5.76 -2.43 1.57
CA LEU A 8 -4.35 -2.55 1.23
C LEU A 8 -3.87 -3.90 1.73
N VAL A 9 -3.32 -4.71 0.83
CA VAL A 9 -2.78 -6.02 1.15
C VAL A 9 -1.28 -5.99 0.94
N LEU A 10 -0.53 -6.38 1.95
CA LEU A 10 0.92 -6.47 1.87
C LEU A 10 1.32 -7.93 1.92
N THR A 11 2.10 -8.37 0.95
CA THR A 11 2.50 -9.76 0.87
C THR A 11 3.96 -9.88 0.51
N SER A 12 4.63 -10.83 1.14
CA SER A 12 6.05 -11.08 0.96
C SER A 12 6.30 -12.56 1.21
N PRO A 13 7.28 -13.18 0.51
CA PRO A 13 7.56 -14.58 0.75
C PRO A 13 7.91 -14.84 2.20
N GLY A 14 7.36 -15.91 2.76
CA GLY A 14 7.65 -16.29 4.14
C GLY A 14 6.95 -15.45 5.19
N MET A 15 6.06 -14.58 4.78
CA MET A 15 5.34 -13.70 5.71
C MET A 15 3.84 -13.87 5.46
N ALA A 16 3.07 -13.91 6.53
CA ALA A 16 1.62 -13.94 6.39
C ALA A 16 1.15 -12.63 5.80
N GLU A 17 0.10 -12.70 5.00
CA GLU A 17 -0.47 -11.48 4.42
C GLU A 17 -1.01 -10.57 5.51
N THR A 18 -0.79 -9.28 5.31
CA THR A 18 -1.34 -8.26 6.18
C THR A 18 -2.27 -7.40 5.36
N ALA A 19 -3.46 -7.17 5.85
CA ALA A 19 -4.45 -6.35 5.16
C ALA A 19 -5.01 -5.32 6.10
N VAL A 20 -5.22 -4.12 5.60
CA VAL A 20 -5.73 -3.03 6.40
C VAL A 20 -6.68 -2.20 5.55
N ARG A 21 -7.73 -1.68 6.20
CA ARG A 21 -8.64 -0.76 5.53
C ARG A 21 -8.11 0.65 5.65
N CYS A 22 -8.12 1.38 4.53
CA CYS A 22 -7.58 2.72 4.48
C CYS A 22 -8.29 3.52 3.39
N ASP A 23 -8.04 4.82 3.36
CA ASP A 23 -8.56 5.66 2.30
C ASP A 23 -7.44 6.29 1.48
N ALA A 24 -6.20 6.06 1.86
CA ALA A 24 -5.05 6.54 1.10
C ALA A 24 -3.84 5.70 1.44
N VAL A 25 -3.02 5.43 0.45
CA VAL A 25 -1.74 4.77 0.65
C VAL A 25 -0.70 5.48 -0.21
N SER A 26 0.49 5.64 0.35
CA SER A 26 1.60 6.24 -0.39
C SER A 26 2.82 5.31 -0.32
N PHE A 27 3.60 5.32 -1.38
CA PHE A 27 4.82 4.53 -1.45
C PHE A 27 5.76 5.17 -2.45
N SER A 28 7.02 4.74 -2.42
CA SER A 28 8.05 5.30 -3.28
C SER A 28 8.04 4.61 -4.64
N VAL A 29 8.27 5.39 -5.68
CA VAL A 29 8.36 4.87 -7.03
C VAL A 29 9.74 5.21 -7.59
N PRO A 30 10.23 4.45 -8.59
CA PRO A 30 11.54 4.72 -9.17
C PRO A 30 11.58 6.08 -9.85
N ASN A 31 12.80 6.54 -10.15
CA ASN A 31 13.00 7.80 -10.85
C ASN A 31 12.20 7.84 -12.12
N GLY A 32 11.60 8.98 -12.38
CA GLY A 32 10.90 9.18 -13.61
C GLY A 32 11.84 9.48 -14.77
N THR A 33 11.26 9.61 -15.94
CA THR A 33 12.04 9.89 -17.15
C THR A 33 12.56 11.30 -17.18
N ASP A 34 12.10 12.15 -16.29
CA ASP A 34 12.54 13.54 -16.22
C ASP A 34 13.83 13.70 -15.43
N GLY A 35 14.41 12.63 -14.96
CA GLY A 35 15.68 12.69 -14.24
C GLY A 35 15.57 13.03 -12.78
N LYS A 36 14.39 13.22 -12.28
CA LYS A 36 14.22 13.50 -10.86
C LYS A 36 14.31 12.23 -10.06
N ASN A 37 14.74 12.38 -8.83
CA ASN A 37 14.73 11.25 -7.91
C ASN A 37 13.34 10.72 -7.77
N GLY A 38 13.24 9.45 -7.42
CA GLY A 38 11.96 8.82 -7.23
C GLY A 38 11.13 9.60 -6.24
N GLY A 39 9.84 9.61 -6.46
CA GLY A 39 8.91 10.30 -5.60
C GLY A 39 7.98 9.32 -4.92
N SER A 40 6.96 9.84 -4.31
CA SER A 40 5.92 9.00 -3.76
C SER A 40 4.65 9.17 -4.56
N VAL A 41 3.90 8.09 -4.64
CA VAL A 41 2.62 8.07 -5.31
C VAL A 41 1.55 7.84 -4.27
N GLY A 42 0.49 8.61 -4.34
CA GLY A 42 -0.66 8.41 -3.47
C GLY A 42 -1.77 7.72 -4.24
N ILE A 43 -2.35 6.69 -3.63
CA ILE A 43 -3.48 5.97 -4.21
C ILE A 43 -4.69 6.27 -3.34
N GLN A 44 -5.78 6.63 -4.00
CA GLN A 44 -7.03 6.91 -3.33
C GLN A 44 -8.12 6.02 -3.91
N PRO A 45 -9.26 5.87 -3.21
CA PRO A 45 -10.33 5.01 -3.69
C PRO A 45 -10.83 5.41 -5.06
N GLY A 46 -11.25 4.43 -5.84
CA GLY A 46 -11.82 4.68 -7.13
C GLY A 46 -10.84 4.67 -8.28
N HIS A 47 -9.59 4.38 -8.04
CA HIS A 47 -8.60 4.26 -9.11
C HIS A 47 -8.91 3.05 -9.98
N THR A 48 -8.62 3.17 -11.26
CA THR A 48 -8.78 2.06 -12.18
C THR A 48 -7.63 1.08 -11.98
N HIS A 49 -7.70 -0.02 -12.70
CA HIS A 49 -6.67 -1.05 -12.61
C HIS A 49 -5.34 -0.49 -13.09
N ALA A 50 -4.29 -0.78 -12.34
CA ALA A 50 -2.94 -0.33 -12.68
C ALA A 50 -1.94 -1.22 -11.98
N MET A 51 -0.75 -1.30 -12.56
CA MET A 51 0.38 -1.97 -11.92
C MET A 51 1.57 -1.04 -12.03
N MET A 52 2.31 -0.90 -10.95
CA MET A 52 3.46 -0.02 -10.97
C MET A 52 4.57 -0.60 -10.13
N ALA A 53 5.80 -0.29 -10.52
CA ALA A 53 6.96 -0.74 -9.79
C ALA A 53 7.16 0.12 -8.55
N LEU A 54 7.64 -0.51 -7.50
CA LEU A 54 7.98 0.17 -6.25
C LEU A 54 9.47 0.30 -6.14
N ASP A 55 9.91 1.43 -5.61
CA ASP A 55 11.28 1.57 -5.19
C ASP A 55 11.39 1.22 -3.72
N ARG A 56 12.62 1.04 -3.25
CA ARG A 56 12.86 0.86 -1.82
C ARG A 56 12.35 2.09 -1.08
N GLY A 57 11.66 1.87 0.01
CA GLY A 57 11.19 2.99 0.79
C GLY A 57 10.03 2.63 1.67
N LYS A 58 9.34 3.64 2.12
CA LYS A 58 8.25 3.48 3.06
C LYS A 58 6.93 3.32 2.35
N VAL A 59 6.07 2.52 2.99
CA VAL A 59 4.65 2.41 2.63
C VAL A 59 3.86 2.93 3.82
N VAL A 60 2.97 3.86 3.58
CA VAL A 60 2.14 4.44 4.64
C VAL A 60 0.70 4.43 4.19
N ALA A 61 -0.15 3.82 5.00
CA ALA A 61 -1.59 3.83 4.76
C ALA A 61 -2.26 4.70 5.81
N ARG A 62 -3.25 5.45 5.38
CA ARG A 62 -3.97 6.35 6.27
C ARG A 62 -5.46 6.16 6.12
N LEU A 63 -6.15 6.44 7.20
CA LEU A 63 -7.61 6.48 7.21
C LEU A 63 -8.01 7.71 8.00
N GLU A 64 -8.72 8.62 7.32
CA GLU A 64 -9.18 9.87 7.91
C GLU A 64 -8.01 10.64 8.53
N GLY A 65 -6.91 10.69 7.80
CA GLY A 65 -5.74 11.43 8.23
C GLY A 65 -4.84 10.75 9.22
N GLN A 66 -5.23 9.59 9.73
CA GLN A 66 -4.44 8.87 10.72
C GLN A 66 -3.71 7.72 10.06
N CYS A 67 -2.47 7.51 10.47
CA CYS A 67 -1.68 6.40 9.97
C CYS A 67 -2.22 5.10 10.57
N VAL A 68 -2.66 4.19 9.70
CA VAL A 68 -3.17 2.91 10.15
C VAL A 68 -2.17 1.80 9.88
N LEU A 69 -1.18 2.05 9.03
CA LEU A 69 -0.11 1.09 8.78
C LEU A 69 1.09 1.84 8.23
N SER A 70 2.27 1.46 8.70
CA SER A 70 3.50 1.93 8.06
C SER A 70 4.50 0.77 8.03
N GLY A 71 5.31 0.76 6.99
CA GLY A 71 6.32 -0.27 6.83
C GLY A 71 7.35 0.17 5.82
N THR A 72 8.33 -0.70 5.61
CA THR A 72 9.38 -0.47 4.61
C THR A 72 9.43 -1.65 3.68
N THR A 73 9.76 -1.37 2.42
CA THR A 73 9.91 -2.40 1.39
C THR A 73 11.26 -2.27 0.73
N SER A 74 11.73 -3.38 0.19
CA SER A 74 12.95 -3.39 -0.63
C SER A 74 12.64 -3.11 -2.09
N GLY A 75 11.39 -2.78 -2.40
CA GLY A 75 10.92 -2.62 -3.77
C GLY A 75 9.94 -3.71 -4.09
N GLY A 76 9.50 -3.75 -5.34
CA GLY A 76 8.54 -4.75 -5.78
C GLY A 76 7.50 -4.12 -6.68
N PHE A 77 6.25 -4.51 -6.50
CA PHE A 77 5.16 -4.04 -7.35
C PHE A 77 3.94 -3.71 -6.53
N ALA A 78 3.18 -2.74 -7.00
CA ALA A 78 1.86 -2.43 -6.47
C ALA A 78 0.84 -2.67 -7.56
N MET A 79 -0.22 -3.41 -7.22
CA MET A 79 -1.33 -3.65 -8.14
C MET A 79 -2.57 -2.99 -7.58
N VAL A 80 -3.19 -2.14 -8.40
CA VAL A 80 -4.41 -1.45 -8.01
C VAL A 80 -5.55 -2.09 -8.78
N GLU A 81 -6.53 -2.62 -8.06
CA GLU A 81 -7.65 -3.31 -8.67
C GLU A 81 -8.93 -2.89 -7.95
N GLY A 82 -9.63 -1.93 -8.51
CA GLY A 82 -10.86 -1.48 -7.90
C GLY A 82 -10.65 -0.95 -6.50
N GLN A 83 -11.12 -1.68 -5.51
CA GLN A 83 -11.02 -1.26 -4.12
C GLN A 83 -9.99 -2.06 -3.35
N ARG A 84 -9.00 -2.58 -4.05
CA ARG A 84 -7.92 -3.32 -3.45
C ARG A 84 -6.59 -2.88 -4.04
N VAL A 85 -5.61 -2.67 -3.18
CA VAL A 85 -4.23 -2.41 -3.59
C VAL A 85 -3.38 -3.49 -2.96
N THR A 86 -2.64 -4.21 -3.79
CA THR A 86 -1.78 -5.29 -3.33
C THR A 86 -0.34 -4.88 -3.54
N ILE A 87 0.45 -4.95 -2.50
CA ILE A 87 1.89 -4.69 -2.58
C ILE A 87 2.63 -5.99 -2.39
N LEU A 88 3.42 -6.34 -3.40
CA LEU A 88 4.26 -7.52 -3.44
C LEU A 88 5.70 -7.07 -3.32
N SER A 89 6.41 -7.58 -2.32
CA SER A 89 7.80 -7.21 -2.11
C SER A 89 8.57 -8.43 -1.63
N ASP A 90 9.82 -8.55 -2.07
CA ASP A 90 10.68 -9.62 -1.59
C ASP A 90 10.98 -9.47 -0.11
N ASN A 91 11.02 -8.25 0.38
CA ASN A 91 11.38 -7.98 1.75
C ASN A 91 10.53 -6.84 2.24
N LEU A 92 9.77 -7.12 3.28
CA LEU A 92 8.79 -6.17 3.76
C LEU A 92 8.76 -6.21 5.27
N GLN A 93 8.87 -5.05 5.90
CA GLN A 93 8.83 -4.94 7.35
C GLN A 93 7.71 -3.99 7.74
N ILE A 94 6.81 -4.49 8.56
CA ILE A 94 5.72 -3.66 9.07
C ILE A 94 6.17 -3.07 10.39
N GLU A 95 6.18 -1.75 10.44
CA GLU A 95 6.67 -1.02 11.61
C GLU A 95 5.54 -0.61 12.52
N GLN A 96 4.36 -0.41 11.96
CA GLN A 96 3.22 0.05 12.73
C GLN A 96 1.95 -0.46 12.06
N LEU A 97 1.04 -0.99 12.87
CA LEU A 97 -0.24 -1.49 12.37
C LEU A 97 -1.31 -1.22 13.41
N ASP A 98 -2.35 -0.52 12.99
CA ASP A 98 -3.50 -0.29 13.86
C ASP A 98 -4.44 -1.47 13.72
N GLN A 99 -4.50 -2.28 14.77
CA GLN A 99 -5.26 -3.52 14.74
C GLN A 99 -6.75 -3.27 14.52
N ARG A 100 -7.23 -2.11 14.86
CA ARG A 100 -8.65 -1.80 14.69
C ARG A 100 -9.06 -1.82 13.23
N TYR A 101 -8.13 -1.59 12.32
CA TYR A 101 -8.42 -1.53 10.89
C TYR A 101 -7.84 -2.71 10.14
N SER A 102 -7.31 -3.68 10.86
CA SER A 102 -6.82 -4.90 10.25
C SER A 102 -8.01 -5.71 9.71
N VAL A 103 -7.82 -6.29 8.52
CA VAL A 103 -8.88 -7.01 7.83
C VAL A 103 -8.55 -8.49 7.84
N ALA A 104 -9.52 -9.32 8.20
CA ALA A 104 -9.31 -10.75 8.20
C ALA A 104 -9.17 -11.28 6.77
N GLU A 105 -8.43 -12.37 6.65
CA GLU A 105 -8.09 -12.93 5.35
C GLU A 105 -9.33 -13.27 4.53
N GLU A 106 -10.35 -13.79 5.16
CA GLU A 106 -11.55 -14.18 4.45
C GLU A 106 -12.37 -12.98 3.97
N GLN A 107 -12.01 -11.78 4.36
CA GLN A 107 -12.68 -10.57 3.90
C GLN A 107 -11.93 -9.91 2.76
N ILE A 108 -10.81 -10.47 2.36
CA ILE A 108 -10.04 -9.97 1.26
C ILE A 108 -10.54 -10.62 -0.02
#